data_b4e3958a81dbf7ce6c5553bd22ed02b7
#
_entry.id   b4e3958a81dbf7ce6c5553bd22ed02b7
#
_cell.length_a   1.000
_cell.length_b   1.000
_cell.length_c   1.000
_cell.angle_alpha   90.00
_cell.angle_beta   90.00
_cell.angle_gamma   90.00
#
_symmetry.space_group_name_H-M   'P 1'
#
loop_
_entity.id
_entity.type
_entity.pdbx_description
1 polymer ?
#
loop_
_entity_poly.entity_id
_entity_poly.type
_entity_poly.pdbx_seq_one_letter_code
_entity_poly.pdbx_strand_id
1 'polypeptide(L)'
;MTNEQHLDQYLVTSSGKFTCLGRTTHYDDRVIGEDMPTTLEGAAQMAFAECVDCTSIRVLRLNYAESGFTDVTEQVTEYVAYNLINHQNEDVSPPEWAEIALQDFNELHLIQ
;
A
#
# COMPACT_ATOMS: atom_id res chain seq x y z
N MET A 1 -13.11 30.81 -3.20
CA MET A 1 -13.26 29.38 -3.38
C MET A 1 -11.90 28.70 -3.37
N THR A 2 -11.77 27.72 -2.63
CA THR A 2 -10.50 27.05 -2.51
C THR A 2 -10.63 25.59 -2.89
N ASN A 3 -9.56 25.04 -3.43
CA ASN A 3 -9.51 23.66 -3.83
C ASN A 3 -8.28 22.97 -3.30
N GLU A 4 -7.84 23.44 -2.14
CA GLU A 4 -6.64 22.91 -1.53
C GLU A 4 -6.79 21.45 -1.12
N GLN A 5 -8.00 20.99 -0.98
CA GLN A 5 -8.24 19.61 -0.57
C GLN A 5 -7.68 18.58 -1.54
N HIS A 6 -7.33 18.99 -2.74
CA HIS A 6 -6.79 18.07 -3.74
C HIS A 6 -5.32 18.25 -4.01
N LEU A 7 -4.62 18.88 -3.08
CA LEU A 7 -3.18 19.06 -3.21
C LEU A 7 -2.38 17.81 -2.88
N ASP A 8 -2.98 16.85 -2.17
CA ASP A 8 -2.32 15.61 -1.84
C ASP A 8 -2.49 14.59 -2.94
N GLN A 9 -1.40 13.90 -3.25
CA GLN A 9 -1.43 12.74 -4.12
C GLN A 9 -0.57 11.66 -3.49
N TYR A 10 -0.91 10.41 -3.77
CA TYR A 10 -0.23 9.28 -3.17
C TYR A 10 0.43 8.44 -4.26
N LEU A 11 1.73 8.24 -4.12
CA LEU A 11 2.48 7.38 -5.03
C LEU A 11 2.63 6.02 -4.37
N VAL A 12 2.07 5.01 -4.99
CA VAL A 12 2.14 3.64 -4.48
C VAL A 12 3.13 2.85 -5.32
N THR A 13 4.10 2.24 -4.67
CA THR A 13 5.08 1.40 -5.35
C THR A 13 5.09 0.02 -4.73
N SER A 14 5.55 -0.95 -5.49
CA SER A 14 5.67 -2.32 -5.02
C SER A 14 7.05 -2.85 -5.30
N SER A 15 7.50 -3.78 -4.46
CA SER A 15 8.77 -4.46 -4.63
C SER A 15 8.54 -5.95 -4.48
N GLY A 16 9.26 -6.74 -5.25
CA GLY A 16 9.07 -8.17 -5.21
C GLY A 16 9.95 -8.89 -6.21
N LYS A 17 9.49 -10.07 -6.60
CA LYS A 17 10.19 -10.86 -7.57
C LYS A 17 9.18 -11.60 -8.43
N PHE A 18 9.57 -11.91 -9.66
CA PHE A 18 8.77 -12.78 -10.50
C PHE A 18 9.70 -13.79 -11.17
N THR A 19 9.15 -14.95 -11.48
CA THR A 19 9.89 -16.03 -12.12
C THR A 19 9.28 -16.29 -13.48
N CYS A 20 10.14 -16.28 -14.50
CA CYS A 20 9.71 -16.55 -15.88
C CYS A 20 10.79 -17.39 -16.53
N LEU A 21 10.38 -18.51 -17.13
CA LEU A 21 11.29 -19.42 -17.82
C LEU A 21 12.47 -19.85 -16.95
N GLY A 22 12.19 -20.12 -15.68
CA GLY A 22 13.20 -20.58 -14.75
C GLY A 22 14.11 -19.49 -14.21
N ARG A 23 13.87 -18.25 -14.56
CA ARG A 23 14.65 -17.12 -14.08
C ARG A 23 13.83 -16.31 -13.10
N THR A 24 14.47 -15.92 -11.99
CA THR A 24 13.84 -15.05 -11.00
C THR A 24 14.42 -13.65 -11.13
N THR A 25 13.54 -12.67 -11.33
CA THR A 25 13.92 -11.27 -11.44
C THR A 25 13.33 -10.49 -10.27
N HIS A 26 14.16 -9.69 -9.65
CA HIS A 26 13.73 -8.80 -8.56
C HIS A 26 13.42 -7.42 -9.11
N TYR A 27 12.42 -6.77 -8.53
CA TYR A 27 12.13 -5.38 -8.86
C TYR A 27 11.90 -4.60 -7.58
N ASP A 28 12.26 -3.32 -7.61
CA ASP A 28 12.12 -2.43 -6.46
C ASP A 28 11.37 -1.17 -6.85
N ASP A 29 10.45 -0.77 -5.98
CA ASP A 29 9.73 0.50 -6.11
C ASP A 29 9.08 0.69 -7.48
N ARG A 30 8.46 -0.36 -7.99
CA ARG A 30 7.73 -0.27 -9.23
C ARG A 30 6.42 0.47 -8.98
N VAL A 31 6.20 1.56 -9.72
CA VAL A 31 4.98 2.36 -9.59
C VAL A 31 3.79 1.55 -10.09
N ILE A 32 2.71 1.56 -9.33
CA ILE A 32 1.49 0.86 -9.71
C ILE A 32 0.37 1.85 -9.98
N GLY A 33 -0.53 1.47 -10.88
CA GLY A 33 -1.68 2.29 -11.23
C GLY A 33 -1.33 3.38 -12.22
N GLU A 34 -2.32 3.83 -12.97
CA GLU A 34 -2.14 4.89 -13.95
C GLU A 34 -2.31 6.26 -13.31
N ASP A 35 -3.21 6.35 -12.35
CA ASP A 35 -3.54 7.61 -11.68
C ASP A 35 -3.18 7.50 -10.21
N MET A 36 -2.61 8.58 -9.68
CA MET A 36 -2.28 8.63 -8.27
C MET A 36 -3.54 8.93 -7.46
N PRO A 37 -3.82 8.11 -6.42
CA PRO A 37 -4.94 8.40 -5.53
C PRO A 37 -4.74 9.74 -4.83
N THR A 38 -5.86 10.33 -4.41
CA THR A 38 -5.83 11.61 -3.70
C THR A 38 -6.17 11.48 -2.23
N THR A 39 -6.46 10.26 -1.76
CA THR A 39 -6.74 10.00 -0.34
C THR A 39 -5.94 8.79 0.12
N LEU A 40 -5.74 8.72 1.43
CA LEU A 40 -5.06 7.58 2.02
C LEU A 40 -5.84 6.30 1.80
N GLU A 41 -7.17 6.37 1.93
CA GLU A 41 -8.03 5.22 1.70
C GLU A 41 -7.93 4.73 0.26
N GLY A 42 -7.89 5.66 -0.69
CA GLY A 42 -7.73 5.31 -2.09
C GLY A 42 -6.40 4.62 -2.37
N ALA A 43 -5.33 5.11 -1.73
CA ALA A 43 -4.02 4.50 -1.88
C ALA A 43 -4.01 3.08 -1.28
N ALA A 44 -4.65 2.89 -0.13
CA ALA A 44 -4.73 1.60 0.51
C ALA A 44 -5.51 0.60 -0.34
N GLN A 45 -6.63 1.04 -0.90
CA GLN A 45 -7.44 0.18 -1.75
C GLN A 45 -6.70 -0.22 -3.02
N MET A 46 -5.98 0.74 -3.62
CA MET A 46 -5.18 0.44 -4.80
C MET A 46 -4.08 -0.58 -4.49
N ALA A 47 -3.37 -0.39 -3.40
CA ALA A 47 -2.31 -1.33 -3.01
C ALA A 47 -2.88 -2.72 -2.76
N PHE A 48 -4.00 -2.80 -2.06
CA PHE A 48 -4.60 -4.06 -1.72
C PHE A 48 -5.13 -4.80 -2.96
N ALA A 49 -5.64 -4.06 -3.92
CA ALA A 49 -6.21 -4.66 -5.13
C ALA A 49 -5.14 -5.04 -6.16
N GLU A 50 -4.07 -4.26 -6.27
CA GLU A 50 -3.12 -4.42 -7.37
C GLU A 50 -1.79 -5.01 -6.97
N CYS A 51 -1.39 -4.92 -5.71
CA CYS A 51 -0.12 -5.47 -5.26
C CYS A 51 -0.29 -6.85 -4.65
N VAL A 52 -0.84 -7.79 -5.43
CA VAL A 52 -1.16 -9.12 -4.89
C VAL A 52 0.04 -10.05 -4.84
N ASP A 53 1.01 -9.86 -5.73
CA ASP A 53 2.15 -10.76 -5.86
C ASP A 53 3.46 -10.16 -5.37
N CYS A 54 3.43 -8.98 -4.79
CA CYS A 54 4.66 -8.35 -4.32
C CYS A 54 4.94 -8.71 -2.86
N THR A 55 6.19 -8.53 -2.45
CA THR A 55 6.60 -8.83 -1.08
C THR A 55 6.48 -7.62 -0.16
N SER A 56 6.51 -6.42 -0.72
CA SER A 56 6.37 -5.20 0.07
C SER A 56 5.83 -4.07 -0.78
N ILE A 57 5.29 -3.08 -0.10
CA ILE A 57 4.81 -1.86 -0.76
C ILE A 57 5.45 -0.66 -0.07
N ARG A 58 5.44 0.45 -0.79
CA ARG A 58 5.80 1.75 -0.23
C ARG A 58 4.79 2.76 -0.74
N VAL A 59 4.35 3.65 0.14
CA VAL A 59 3.40 4.69 -0.23
C VAL A 59 3.96 6.03 0.24
N LEU A 60 4.05 6.97 -0.69
CA LEU A 60 4.53 8.31 -0.39
C LEU A 60 3.40 9.29 -0.63
N ARG A 61 3.16 10.15 0.34
CA ARG A 61 2.21 11.25 0.16
C ARG A 61 2.97 12.46 -0.36
N LEU A 62 2.53 12.95 -1.50
CA LEU A 62 3.09 14.14 -2.13
C LEU A 62 2.14 15.30 -1.88
N ASN A 63 2.65 16.38 -1.32
CA ASN A 63 1.84 17.56 -1.06
C ASN A 63 2.47 18.76 -1.75
N TYR A 64 1.77 19.29 -2.73
CA TYR A 64 2.31 20.37 -3.55
C TYR A 64 2.48 21.66 -2.76
N ALA A 65 1.62 21.90 -1.79
CA ALA A 65 1.73 23.10 -0.98
C ALA A 65 2.97 23.09 -0.10
N GLU A 66 3.42 21.90 0.31
CA GLU A 66 4.58 21.75 1.18
C GLU A 66 5.86 21.47 0.39
N SER A 67 5.73 21.28 -0.90
CA SER A 67 6.87 20.99 -1.79
C SER A 67 7.70 19.81 -1.32
N GLY A 68 7.02 18.78 -0.79
CA GLY A 68 7.74 17.63 -0.27
C GLY A 68 6.89 16.38 -0.28
N PHE A 69 7.47 15.33 0.27
CA PHE A 69 6.74 14.07 0.37
C PHE A 69 6.99 13.46 1.75
N THR A 70 6.07 12.60 2.13
CA THR A 70 6.11 11.89 3.41
C THR A 70 5.82 10.43 3.17
N ASP A 71 6.62 9.55 3.77
CA ASP A 71 6.37 8.12 3.70
C ASP A 71 5.21 7.79 4.63
N VAL A 72 4.12 7.30 4.05
CA VAL A 72 2.91 6.94 4.80
C VAL A 72 2.59 5.46 4.68
N THR A 73 3.60 4.65 4.37
CA THR A 73 3.42 3.21 4.20
C THR A 73 2.81 2.58 5.43
N GLU A 74 3.27 2.97 6.62
CA GLU A 74 2.76 2.40 7.86
C GLU A 74 1.26 2.68 8.02
N GLN A 75 0.84 3.91 7.75
CA GLN A 75 -0.56 4.28 7.85
C GLN A 75 -1.42 3.51 6.85
N VAL A 76 -0.89 3.30 5.65
CA VAL A 76 -1.61 2.54 4.62
C VAL A 76 -1.75 1.09 5.01
N THR A 77 -0.67 0.47 5.49
CA THR A 77 -0.73 -0.93 5.90
C THR A 77 -1.63 -1.13 7.09
N GLU A 78 -1.66 -0.17 8.02
CA GLU A 78 -2.58 -0.21 9.15
C GLU A 78 -4.03 -0.13 8.69
N TYR A 79 -4.33 0.76 7.75
CA TYR A 79 -5.68 0.85 7.19
C TYR A 79 -6.09 -0.47 6.53
N VAL A 80 -5.20 -1.09 5.78
CA VAL A 80 -5.47 -2.37 5.13
C VAL A 80 -5.78 -3.43 6.18
N ALA A 81 -4.98 -3.49 7.23
CA ALA A 81 -5.17 -4.49 8.28
C ALA A 81 -6.51 -4.33 8.98
N TYR A 82 -6.91 -3.10 9.26
CA TYR A 82 -8.16 -2.84 9.98
C TYR A 82 -9.40 -2.95 9.11
N ASN A 83 -9.32 -2.46 7.88
CA ASN A 83 -10.53 -2.20 7.12
C ASN A 83 -10.71 -3.07 5.89
N LEU A 84 -9.63 -3.56 5.31
CA LEU A 84 -9.74 -4.28 4.04
C LEU A 84 -9.65 -5.79 4.22
N ILE A 85 -8.75 -6.26 5.05
CA ILE A 85 -8.59 -7.71 5.23
C ILE A 85 -9.85 -8.31 5.86
N ASN A 86 -10.44 -7.63 6.84
CA ASN A 86 -11.59 -8.15 7.56
C ASN A 86 -12.87 -8.19 6.71
N HIS A 87 -12.88 -7.49 5.59
CA HIS A 87 -14.03 -7.48 4.69
C HIS A 87 -13.77 -8.24 3.42
N GLN A 88 -12.66 -8.96 3.37
CA GLN A 88 -12.29 -9.72 2.19
C GLN A 88 -13.09 -11.01 2.11
N ASN A 89 -13.38 -11.43 0.87
CA ASN A 89 -14.01 -12.71 0.62
C ASN A 89 -13.07 -13.82 1.09
N GLU A 90 -13.62 -14.82 1.78
CA GLU A 90 -12.83 -15.94 2.30
C GLU A 90 -12.13 -16.74 1.22
N ASP A 91 -12.62 -16.70 0.01
CA ASP A 91 -12.03 -17.44 -1.10
C ASP A 91 -10.78 -16.77 -1.67
N VAL A 92 -10.46 -15.57 -1.22
CA VAL A 92 -9.32 -14.81 -1.71
C VAL A 92 -8.35 -14.57 -0.57
N SER A 93 -7.12 -15.03 -0.75
CA SER A 93 -6.08 -14.80 0.25
C SER A 93 -5.55 -13.36 0.15
N PRO A 94 -5.30 -12.70 1.27
CA PRO A 94 -4.70 -11.37 1.23
C PRO A 94 -3.26 -11.43 0.72
N PRO A 95 -2.74 -10.35 0.16
CA PRO A 95 -1.33 -10.29 -0.24
C PRO A 95 -0.41 -10.55 0.95
N GLU A 96 0.76 -11.09 0.68
CA GLU A 96 1.73 -11.40 1.73
C GLU A 96 2.06 -10.18 2.59
N TRP A 97 2.29 -9.03 1.95
CA TRP A 97 2.62 -7.82 2.69
C TRP A 97 1.48 -7.40 3.63
N ALA A 98 0.23 -7.66 3.23
CA ALA A 98 -0.91 -7.33 4.07
C ALA A 98 -1.02 -8.28 5.26
N GLU A 99 -0.72 -9.56 5.06
CA GLU A 99 -0.72 -10.51 6.17
C GLU A 99 0.37 -10.17 7.18
N ILE A 100 1.55 -9.77 6.71
CA ILE A 100 2.64 -9.37 7.58
C ILE A 100 2.23 -8.13 8.38
N ALA A 101 1.60 -7.17 7.73
CA ALA A 101 1.12 -5.96 8.41
C ALA A 101 0.11 -6.31 9.50
N LEU A 102 -0.79 -7.23 9.22
CA LEU A 102 -1.78 -7.65 10.20
C LEU A 102 -1.12 -8.33 11.40
N GLN A 103 -0.12 -9.17 11.16
CA GLN A 103 0.61 -9.81 12.25
C GLN A 103 1.33 -8.80 13.11
N ASP A 104 2.05 -7.88 12.49
CA ASP A 104 2.77 -6.83 13.21
C ASP A 104 1.82 -6.00 14.05
N PHE A 105 0.68 -5.69 13.49
CA PHE A 105 -0.33 -4.91 14.17
C PHE A 105 -0.89 -5.65 15.38
N ASN A 106 -1.20 -6.93 15.22
CA ASN A 106 -1.72 -7.74 16.31
C ASN A 106 -0.69 -7.91 17.42
N GLU A 107 0.58 -8.05 17.09
CA GLU A 107 1.64 -8.15 18.08
C GLU A 107 1.74 -6.87 18.90
N LEU A 108 1.64 -5.72 18.26
CA LEU A 108 1.66 -4.44 18.97
C LEU A 108 0.51 -4.34 19.96
N HIS A 109 -0.66 -4.81 19.58
CA HIS A 109 -1.82 -4.78 20.48
C HIS A 109 -1.69 -5.78 21.61
N LEU A 110 -1.08 -6.92 21.38
CA LEU A 110 -0.91 -7.92 22.42
C LEU A 110 0.08 -7.49 23.49
N ILE A 111 1.03 -6.65 23.12
CA ILE A 111 2.04 -6.16 24.07
C ILE A 111 1.43 -5.14 25.04
N GLN A 112 0.38 -4.49 24.62
CA GLN A 112 -0.31 -3.55 25.49
C GLN A 112 -1.20 -4.28 26.48
#